data_ea41086a56a500e1a5b18d0e8a9d09dd
#
_entry.id   ea41086a56a500e1a5b18d0e8a9d09dd
#
_cell.length_a   1.000
_cell.length_b   1.000
_cell.length_c   1.000
_cell.angle_alpha   90.00
_cell.angle_beta   90.00
_cell.angle_gamma   90.00
#
_symmetry.space_group_name_H-M   'P 1'
#
loop_
_entity.id
_entity.type
_entity.pdbx_description
1 polymer ?
#
loop_
_entity_poly.entity_id
_entity_poly.type
_entity_poly.pdbx_seq_one_letter_code
_entity_poly.pdbx_strand_id
1 'polypeptide(L)'
;MKRVLILLVSAALMAAALTGCGSGGEDALVSKTAFPEFDEVDMEGTAVTSEIFADYDATIVNFWNNGCGSCIAEMPELEELYQELQEWNINLIGVGTDSGESREQLDTAREILREKGVTYINISPDPEGAFYQDFVAELSTYPTTCIVDWAGNIVGADIVGNVKKQLDTVEARLDLILAEQDT
;
A
#
# COMPACT_ATOMS: atom_id res chain seq x y z
N MET A 1 -5.28 -58.23 -39.06
CA MET A 1 -6.60 -58.32 -39.68
C MET A 1 -7.64 -57.88 -38.64
N LYS A 2 -8.18 -56.71 -38.74
CA LYS A 2 -9.53 -56.21 -38.39
C LYS A 2 -9.49 -54.72 -38.46
N ARG A 3 -10.10 -54.15 -39.46
CA ARG A 3 -10.34 -52.75 -39.69
C ARG A 3 -11.38 -52.29 -38.68
N VAL A 4 -11.07 -51.23 -37.91
CA VAL A 4 -12.06 -50.53 -37.09
C VAL A 4 -12.32 -49.18 -37.74
N LEU A 5 -13.56 -49.01 -38.11
CA LEU A 5 -14.20 -47.87 -38.73
C LEU A 5 -14.28 -46.72 -37.77
N ILE A 6 -13.69 -45.55 -38.09
CA ILE A 6 -13.80 -44.34 -37.31
C ILE A 6 -15.04 -43.58 -37.78
N LEU A 7 -16.06 -43.55 -36.94
CA LEU A 7 -17.23 -42.68 -37.09
C LEU A 7 -16.88 -41.28 -36.58
N LEU A 8 -16.86 -40.30 -37.49
CA LEU A 8 -16.80 -38.87 -37.21
C LEU A 8 -18.17 -38.43 -36.68
N VAL A 9 -18.22 -38.16 -35.38
CA VAL A 9 -19.37 -37.44 -34.79
C VAL A 9 -18.98 -35.97 -34.69
N SER A 10 -19.57 -35.17 -35.57
CA SER A 10 -19.48 -33.69 -35.50
C SER A 10 -20.34 -33.19 -34.35
N ALA A 11 -19.75 -32.91 -33.21
CA ALA A 11 -20.40 -32.19 -32.14
C ALA A 11 -20.12 -30.69 -32.31
N ALA A 12 -21.13 -29.94 -32.77
CA ALA A 12 -21.14 -28.50 -32.72
C ALA A 12 -21.21 -28.05 -31.25
N LEU A 13 -20.08 -27.58 -30.69
CA LEU A 13 -20.07 -26.89 -29.41
C LEU A 13 -20.56 -25.45 -29.65
N MET A 14 -21.79 -25.16 -29.24
CA MET A 14 -22.24 -23.81 -28.95
C MET A 14 -21.41 -23.26 -27.78
N ALA A 15 -20.49 -22.35 -28.06
CA ALA A 15 -19.86 -21.52 -27.04
C ALA A 15 -20.91 -20.54 -26.50
N ALA A 16 -21.53 -20.88 -25.38
CA ALA A 16 -22.26 -19.93 -24.58
C ALA A 16 -21.21 -18.99 -23.93
N ALA A 17 -21.13 -17.77 -24.45
CA ALA A 17 -20.41 -16.70 -23.80
C ALA A 17 -21.14 -16.34 -22.48
N LEU A 18 -20.70 -16.92 -21.39
CA LEU A 18 -20.99 -16.45 -20.05
C LEU A 18 -20.19 -15.16 -19.84
N THR A 19 -20.77 -14.02 -20.18
CA THR A 19 -20.31 -12.74 -19.66
C THR A 19 -20.59 -12.71 -18.15
N GLY A 20 -19.69 -13.30 -17.38
CA GLY A 20 -19.66 -13.16 -15.93
C GLY A 20 -19.14 -11.78 -15.58
N CYS A 21 -20.00 -10.89 -15.12
CA CYS A 21 -19.61 -9.73 -14.33
C CYS A 21 -18.93 -10.23 -13.05
N GLY A 22 -17.62 -10.06 -12.96
CA GLY A 22 -16.81 -10.50 -11.83
C GLY A 22 -15.36 -10.05 -11.90
N SER A 23 -15.05 -8.91 -12.57
CA SER A 23 -13.67 -8.41 -12.69
C SER A 23 -13.23 -7.47 -11.55
N GLY A 24 -14.05 -7.25 -10.54
CA GLY A 24 -13.70 -6.31 -9.46
C GLY A 24 -12.66 -6.80 -8.47
N GLY A 25 -12.39 -8.10 -8.38
CA GLY A 25 -11.46 -8.66 -7.41
C GLY A 25 -10.00 -8.72 -7.89
N GLU A 26 -9.78 -9.15 -9.14
CA GLU A 26 -8.43 -9.26 -9.69
C GLU A 26 -7.85 -7.86 -10.05
N ASP A 27 -8.65 -6.97 -10.63
CA ASP A 27 -8.22 -5.59 -10.91
C ASP A 27 -7.87 -4.83 -9.61
N ALA A 28 -8.55 -5.11 -8.52
CA ALA A 28 -8.26 -4.49 -7.22
C ALA A 28 -6.90 -4.92 -6.62
N LEU A 29 -6.34 -6.04 -7.08
CA LEU A 29 -5.03 -6.55 -6.64
C LEU A 29 -3.89 -6.10 -7.55
N VAL A 30 -4.13 -5.98 -8.85
CA VAL A 30 -3.06 -5.87 -9.87
C VAL A 30 -3.01 -4.52 -10.60
N SER A 31 -3.99 -3.62 -10.40
CA SER A 31 -3.93 -2.30 -11.02
C SER A 31 -2.75 -1.51 -10.48
N LYS A 32 -2.03 -0.80 -11.37
CA LYS A 32 -0.89 0.03 -10.99
C LYS A 32 -1.13 1.47 -11.40
N THR A 33 -0.93 2.39 -10.45
CA THR A 33 -0.92 3.83 -10.68
C THR A 33 0.32 4.42 -10.02
N ALA A 34 0.97 5.40 -10.64
CA ALA A 34 2.13 6.04 -10.03
C ALA A 34 1.74 6.65 -8.68
N PHE A 35 2.54 6.36 -7.65
CA PHE A 35 2.50 7.12 -6.40
C PHE A 35 3.02 8.53 -6.70
N PRO A 36 2.42 9.60 -6.15
CA PRO A 36 2.90 10.96 -6.40
C PRO A 36 4.35 11.12 -5.92
N GLU A 37 5.15 11.83 -6.71
CA GLU A 37 6.48 12.21 -6.26
C GLU A 37 6.40 13.16 -5.08
N PHE A 38 7.32 13.00 -4.13
CA PHE A 38 7.42 13.86 -2.96
C PHE A 38 8.88 14.16 -2.60
N ASP A 39 9.10 15.32 -2.03
CA ASP A 39 10.35 15.77 -1.41
C ASP A 39 9.97 16.45 -0.10
N GLU A 40 9.92 15.66 0.96
CA GLU A 40 9.38 16.02 2.25
C GLU A 40 10.43 15.79 3.35
N VAL A 41 10.05 15.99 4.59
CA VAL A 41 10.88 15.65 5.74
C VAL A 41 10.18 14.62 6.63
N ASP A 42 10.96 13.84 7.35
CA ASP A 42 10.43 13.01 8.43
C ASP A 42 10.13 13.85 9.69
N MET A 43 9.60 13.20 10.71
CA MET A 43 9.27 13.86 11.99
C MET A 43 10.51 14.47 12.67
N GLU A 44 11.72 14.09 12.32
CA GLU A 44 12.97 14.60 12.88
C GLU A 44 13.60 15.71 12.00
N GLY A 45 13.01 15.99 10.84
CA GLY A 45 13.46 16.97 9.86
C GLY A 45 14.51 16.46 8.89
N THR A 46 14.66 15.13 8.76
CA THR A 46 15.50 14.48 7.74
C THR A 46 14.75 14.42 6.43
N ALA A 47 15.41 14.80 5.33
CA ALA A 47 14.80 14.75 4.00
C ALA A 47 14.45 13.30 3.60
N VAL A 48 13.24 13.13 3.09
CA VAL A 48 12.71 11.86 2.55
C VAL A 48 12.05 12.16 1.22
N THR A 49 12.49 11.48 0.17
CA THR A 49 11.95 11.65 -1.18
C THR A 49 11.31 10.36 -1.68
N SER A 50 10.51 10.45 -2.74
CA SER A 50 9.92 9.28 -3.41
C SER A 50 10.97 8.30 -3.97
N GLU A 51 12.24 8.69 -4.08
CA GLU A 51 13.35 7.79 -4.44
C GLU A 51 13.54 6.64 -3.43
N ILE A 52 13.04 6.79 -2.19
CA ILE A 52 13.09 5.75 -1.16
C ILE A 52 12.44 4.44 -1.60
N PHE A 53 11.46 4.48 -2.51
CA PHE A 53 10.82 3.26 -3.01
C PHE A 53 11.80 2.34 -3.75
N ALA A 54 12.79 2.89 -4.43
CA ALA A 54 13.79 2.13 -5.18
C ALA A 54 14.80 1.37 -4.27
N ASP A 55 14.86 1.70 -2.99
CA ASP A 55 15.76 1.05 -2.03
C ASP A 55 15.19 -0.26 -1.47
N TYR A 56 13.90 -0.52 -1.72
CA TYR A 56 13.16 -1.67 -1.18
C TYR A 56 12.40 -2.41 -2.28
N ASP A 57 12.11 -3.68 -2.05
CA ASP A 57 11.33 -4.50 -2.98
C ASP A 57 9.86 -4.07 -3.02
N ALA A 58 9.35 -3.62 -1.90
CA ALA A 58 8.04 -2.96 -1.77
C ALA A 58 8.02 -2.03 -0.56
N THR A 59 7.09 -1.08 -0.54
CA THR A 59 6.85 -0.19 0.60
C THR A 59 5.36 -0.13 0.93
N ILE A 60 5.02 -0.35 2.20
CA ILE A 60 3.69 -0.08 2.74
C ILE A 60 3.66 1.37 3.20
N VAL A 61 2.74 2.17 2.67
CA VAL A 61 2.57 3.58 3.05
C VAL A 61 1.25 3.74 3.79
N ASN A 62 1.30 4.05 5.09
CA ASN A 62 0.14 4.20 5.97
C ASN A 62 -0.12 5.67 6.31
N PHE A 63 -1.30 6.17 5.95
CA PHE A 63 -1.74 7.55 6.21
C PHE A 63 -2.55 7.61 7.49
N TRP A 64 -2.16 8.52 8.37
CA TRP A 64 -2.77 8.72 9.67
C TRP A 64 -2.79 10.20 10.08
N ASN A 65 -3.52 10.59 11.14
CA ASN A 65 -3.47 11.93 11.72
C ASN A 65 -3.61 11.89 13.25
N ASN A 66 -3.28 12.99 13.90
CA ASN A 66 -3.25 13.11 15.36
C ASN A 66 -4.63 12.86 16.02
N GLY A 67 -5.72 13.13 15.30
CA GLY A 67 -7.09 12.91 15.77
C GLY A 67 -7.64 11.49 15.53
N CYS A 68 -6.91 10.66 14.79
CA CYS A 68 -7.37 9.33 14.40
C CYS A 68 -7.09 8.27 15.47
N GLY A 69 -8.03 8.06 16.39
CA GLY A 69 -7.86 7.07 17.46
C GLY A 69 -7.64 5.64 16.99
N SER A 70 -8.23 5.21 15.87
CA SER A 70 -8.02 3.89 15.26
C SER A 70 -6.62 3.75 14.67
N CYS A 71 -6.08 4.81 14.04
CA CYS A 71 -4.72 4.82 13.52
C CYS A 71 -3.69 4.67 14.66
N ILE A 72 -3.86 5.47 15.72
CA ILE A 72 -2.98 5.44 16.89
C ILE A 72 -3.03 4.08 17.61
N ALA A 73 -4.21 3.45 17.62
CA ALA A 73 -4.38 2.14 18.25
C ALA A 73 -3.68 1.00 17.47
N GLU A 74 -3.54 1.10 16.14
CA GLU A 74 -2.88 0.07 15.32
C GLU A 74 -1.35 0.23 15.22
N MET A 75 -0.78 1.39 15.58
CA MET A 75 0.67 1.65 15.46
C MET A 75 1.58 0.57 16.06
N PRO A 76 1.31 0.02 17.26
CA PRO A 76 2.13 -1.07 17.79
C PRO A 76 2.09 -2.33 16.92
N GLU A 77 0.94 -2.61 16.28
CA GLU A 77 0.77 -3.75 15.37
C GLU A 77 1.50 -3.51 14.05
N LEU A 78 1.52 -2.25 13.57
CA LEU A 78 2.31 -1.85 12.39
C LEU A 78 3.81 -1.91 12.66
N GLU A 79 4.24 -1.55 13.88
CA GLU A 79 5.65 -1.70 14.28
C GLU A 79 6.08 -3.17 14.29
N GLU A 80 5.26 -4.08 14.84
CA GLU A 80 5.52 -5.52 14.79
C GLU A 80 5.65 -5.99 13.33
N LEU A 81 4.72 -5.59 12.47
CA LEU A 81 4.74 -5.90 11.04
C LEU A 81 6.00 -5.34 10.36
N TYR A 82 6.38 -4.08 10.64
CA TYR A 82 7.60 -3.47 10.11
C TYR A 82 8.84 -4.28 10.43
N GLN A 83 8.98 -4.74 11.69
CA GLN A 83 10.13 -5.55 12.10
C GLN A 83 10.18 -6.91 11.37
N GLU A 84 9.03 -7.54 11.13
CA GLU A 84 8.93 -8.78 10.35
C GLU A 84 9.30 -8.56 8.87
N LEU A 85 8.84 -7.47 8.27
CA LEU A 85 9.03 -7.13 6.86
C LEU A 85 10.49 -6.80 6.51
N GLN A 86 11.31 -6.35 7.48
CA GLN A 86 12.73 -6.07 7.26
C GLN A 86 13.52 -7.30 6.79
N GLU A 87 13.11 -8.51 7.17
CA GLU A 87 13.75 -9.75 6.72
C GLU A 87 13.55 -9.99 5.20
N TRP A 88 12.55 -9.34 4.60
CA TRP A 88 12.16 -9.48 3.20
C TRP A 88 12.47 -8.24 2.34
N ASN A 89 13.28 -7.30 2.85
CA ASN A 89 13.58 -6.02 2.20
C ASN A 89 12.30 -5.22 1.84
N ILE A 90 11.27 -5.32 2.67
CA ILE A 90 10.02 -4.56 2.51
C ILE A 90 9.99 -3.46 3.56
N ASN A 91 9.69 -2.24 3.12
CA ASN A 91 9.62 -1.06 3.97
C ASN A 91 8.20 -0.76 4.44
N LEU A 92 8.09 0.00 5.53
CA LEU A 92 6.85 0.62 6.00
C LEU A 92 7.13 2.09 6.32
N ILE A 93 6.29 2.98 5.79
CA ILE A 93 6.36 4.42 6.02
C ILE A 93 5.00 4.88 6.54
N GLY A 94 5.00 5.68 7.60
CA GLY A 94 3.85 6.46 8.03
C GLY A 94 3.85 7.84 7.35
N VAL A 95 2.66 8.40 7.14
CA VAL A 95 2.46 9.80 6.74
C VAL A 95 1.50 10.44 7.74
N GLY A 96 2.02 11.31 8.61
CA GLY A 96 1.23 12.07 9.58
C GLY A 96 0.61 13.27 8.89
N THR A 97 -0.60 13.11 8.36
CA THR A 97 -1.18 14.03 7.38
C THR A 97 -1.43 15.44 7.90
N ASP A 98 -1.59 15.63 9.21
CA ASP A 98 -1.77 16.92 9.87
C ASP A 98 -0.50 17.44 10.57
N SER A 99 0.57 16.66 10.59
CA SER A 99 1.79 16.98 11.34
C SER A 99 2.54 18.21 10.82
N GLY A 100 2.45 18.49 9.51
CA GLY A 100 3.08 19.65 8.89
C GLY A 100 2.32 20.97 9.05
N GLU A 101 1.06 20.92 9.50
CA GLU A 101 0.20 22.11 9.61
C GLU A 101 0.71 23.15 10.62
N SER A 102 1.35 22.70 11.68
CA SER A 102 1.91 23.58 12.71
C SER A 102 2.95 22.84 13.58
N ARG A 103 3.75 23.64 14.30
CA ARG A 103 4.68 23.07 15.28
C ARG A 103 3.98 22.25 16.36
N GLU A 104 2.79 22.67 16.81
CA GLU A 104 2.01 21.95 17.80
C GLU A 104 1.57 20.59 17.30
N GLN A 105 1.11 20.50 16.04
CA GLN A 105 0.73 19.24 15.41
C GLN A 105 1.94 18.31 15.24
N LEU A 106 3.08 18.84 14.83
CA LEU A 106 4.32 18.07 14.72
C LEU A 106 4.78 17.52 16.09
N ASP A 107 4.77 18.36 17.13
CA ASP A 107 5.17 17.92 18.47
C ASP A 107 4.20 16.86 19.01
N THR A 108 2.91 16.96 18.73
CA THR A 108 1.88 15.96 19.08
C THR A 108 2.14 14.64 18.33
N ALA A 109 2.41 14.71 17.04
CA ALA A 109 2.71 13.52 16.23
C ALA A 109 3.94 12.77 16.78
N ARG A 110 5.02 13.48 17.07
CA ARG A 110 6.23 12.92 17.67
C ARG A 110 5.96 12.23 19.02
N GLU A 111 5.14 12.85 19.86
CA GLU A 111 4.77 12.26 21.15
C GLU A 111 3.99 10.96 20.98
N ILE A 112 3.00 10.95 20.08
CA ILE A 112 2.23 9.74 19.73
C ILE A 112 3.15 8.63 19.28
N LEU A 113 4.01 8.88 18.29
CA LEU A 113 4.93 7.88 17.74
C LEU A 113 5.87 7.31 18.82
N ARG A 114 6.42 8.19 19.66
CA ARG A 114 7.27 7.78 20.78
C ARG A 114 6.53 6.91 21.80
N GLU A 115 5.29 7.29 22.17
CA GLU A 115 4.47 6.52 23.12
C GLU A 115 4.05 5.17 22.60
N LYS A 116 3.87 5.05 21.27
CA LYS A 116 3.51 3.80 20.59
C LYS A 116 4.72 2.94 20.24
N GLY A 117 5.93 3.44 20.45
CA GLY A 117 7.18 2.71 20.18
C GLY A 117 7.48 2.55 18.69
N VAL A 118 6.95 3.45 17.85
CA VAL A 118 7.14 3.44 16.40
C VAL A 118 8.58 3.80 16.04
N THR A 119 9.21 2.96 15.21
CA THR A 119 10.59 3.15 14.72
C THR A 119 10.69 3.30 13.21
N TYR A 120 9.66 2.93 12.45
CA TYR A 120 9.63 3.17 11.01
C TYR A 120 9.48 4.67 10.69
N ILE A 121 9.98 5.07 9.51
CA ILE A 121 9.95 6.46 9.05
C ILE A 121 8.50 6.99 9.04
N ASN A 122 8.34 8.20 9.55
CA ASN A 122 7.07 8.93 9.45
C ASN A 122 7.30 10.29 8.81
N ILE A 123 6.67 10.52 7.67
CA ILE A 123 6.74 11.76 6.90
C ILE A 123 5.79 12.79 7.50
N SER A 124 6.28 14.03 7.59
CA SER A 124 5.50 15.22 7.94
C SER A 124 5.34 16.07 6.68
N PRO A 125 4.24 15.91 5.92
CA PRO A 125 4.09 16.58 4.64
C PRO A 125 3.90 18.09 4.80
N ASP A 126 4.50 18.88 3.89
CA ASP A 126 4.27 20.33 3.81
C ASP A 126 2.85 20.58 3.32
N PRO A 127 1.97 21.23 4.09
CA PRO A 127 0.59 21.51 3.70
C PRO A 127 0.47 22.44 2.48
N GLU A 128 1.51 23.16 2.10
CA GLU A 128 1.56 23.98 0.89
C GLU A 128 2.24 23.25 -0.29
N GLY A 129 2.82 22.06 -0.03
CA GLY A 129 3.48 21.22 -1.04
C GLY A 129 2.52 20.51 -1.98
N ALA A 130 2.98 20.18 -3.19
CA ALA A 130 2.17 19.49 -4.20
C ALA A 130 1.71 18.09 -3.72
N PHE A 131 2.58 17.37 -3.01
CA PHE A 131 2.24 16.06 -2.44
C PHE A 131 1.02 16.14 -1.52
N TYR A 132 1.00 17.16 -0.64
CA TYR A 132 -0.15 17.37 0.25
C TYR A 132 -1.39 17.79 -0.54
N GLN A 133 -1.27 18.85 -1.36
CA GLN A 133 -2.41 19.50 -2.02
C GLN A 133 -3.09 18.60 -3.05
N ASP A 134 -2.32 17.81 -3.80
CA ASP A 134 -2.82 17.02 -4.93
C ASP A 134 -3.13 15.56 -4.55
N PHE A 135 -2.67 15.09 -3.37
CA PHE A 135 -2.86 13.70 -2.97
C PHE A 135 -3.33 13.54 -1.52
N VAL A 136 -2.55 14.05 -0.54
CA VAL A 136 -2.88 13.82 0.88
C VAL A 136 -4.21 14.46 1.25
N ALA A 137 -4.51 15.67 0.75
CA ALA A 137 -5.74 16.40 1.02
C ALA A 137 -7.00 15.72 0.45
N GLU A 138 -6.84 14.84 -0.55
CA GLU A 138 -7.96 14.08 -1.14
C GLU A 138 -8.34 12.85 -0.30
N LEU A 139 -7.50 12.45 0.66
CA LEU A 139 -7.79 11.33 1.55
C LEU A 139 -8.91 11.68 2.53
N SER A 140 -10.02 10.97 2.43
CA SER A 140 -11.22 11.23 3.23
C SER A 140 -11.43 10.26 4.39
N THR A 141 -10.61 9.21 4.48
CA THR A 141 -10.77 8.14 5.48
C THR A 141 -9.42 7.76 6.06
N TYR A 142 -9.38 7.50 7.38
CA TYR A 142 -8.17 7.08 8.10
C TYR A 142 -8.44 5.89 9.03
N PRO A 143 -7.48 4.96 9.18
CA PRO A 143 -6.26 4.88 8.38
C PRO A 143 -6.54 4.44 6.94
N THR A 144 -5.72 4.91 6.01
CA THR A 144 -5.65 4.44 4.63
C THR A 144 -4.23 3.98 4.34
N THR A 145 -4.09 2.86 3.64
CA THR A 145 -2.79 2.26 3.36
C THR A 145 -2.68 1.93 1.87
N CYS A 146 -1.59 2.36 1.25
CA CYS A 146 -1.17 1.96 -0.09
C CYS A 146 -0.02 0.97 -0.02
N ILE A 147 0.10 0.08 -1.00
CA ILE A 147 1.29 -0.75 -1.20
C ILE A 147 1.95 -0.31 -2.50
N VAL A 148 3.22 0.06 -2.42
CA VAL A 148 3.99 0.67 -3.51
C VAL A 148 5.12 -0.27 -3.90
N ASP A 149 5.30 -0.51 -5.22
CA ASP A 149 6.40 -1.31 -5.74
C ASP A 149 7.73 -0.49 -5.80
N TRP A 150 8.84 -1.18 -6.11
CA TRP A 150 10.18 -0.55 -6.24
C TRP A 150 10.27 0.53 -7.33
N ALA A 151 9.33 0.53 -8.28
CA ALA A 151 9.25 1.52 -9.35
C ALA A 151 8.36 2.72 -8.99
N GLY A 152 7.86 2.78 -7.73
CA GLY A 152 7.02 3.86 -7.25
C GLY A 152 5.57 3.78 -7.72
N ASN A 153 5.04 2.59 -8.01
CA ASN A 153 3.63 2.44 -8.37
C ASN A 153 2.82 1.87 -7.21
N ILE A 154 1.66 2.46 -6.96
CA ILE A 154 0.65 1.87 -6.08
C ILE A 154 0.11 0.60 -6.74
N VAL A 155 0.16 -0.52 -6.04
CA VAL A 155 -0.33 -1.81 -6.52
C VAL A 155 -1.67 -2.15 -5.88
N GLY A 156 -2.70 -2.23 -6.70
CA GLY A 156 -4.08 -2.47 -6.27
C GLY A 156 -4.77 -1.24 -5.65
N ALA A 157 -5.95 -1.45 -5.11
CA ALA A 157 -6.73 -0.39 -4.46
C ALA A 157 -6.26 -0.11 -3.04
N ASP A 158 -6.56 1.07 -2.52
CA ASP A 158 -6.26 1.44 -1.14
C ASP A 158 -6.89 0.46 -0.14
N ILE A 159 -6.16 0.19 0.93
CA ILE A 159 -6.62 -0.59 2.08
C ILE A 159 -7.12 0.40 3.13
N VAL A 160 -8.44 0.44 3.32
CA VAL A 160 -9.08 1.34 4.28
C VAL A 160 -9.33 0.60 5.59
N GLY A 161 -8.91 1.20 6.70
CA GLY A 161 -9.04 0.64 8.05
C GLY A 161 -7.81 -0.15 8.49
N ASN A 162 -7.91 -0.86 9.61
CA ASN A 162 -6.80 -1.54 10.26
C ASN A 162 -6.14 -2.58 9.35
N VAL A 163 -4.82 -2.44 9.14
CA VAL A 163 -3.99 -3.27 8.26
C VAL A 163 -3.95 -4.72 8.73
N LYS A 164 -3.76 -4.96 10.03
CA LYS A 164 -3.64 -6.31 10.59
C LYS A 164 -4.91 -7.17 10.38
N LYS A 165 -6.07 -6.53 10.25
CA LYS A 165 -7.33 -7.23 9.91
C LYS A 165 -7.45 -7.58 8.44
N GLN A 166 -6.54 -7.11 7.62
CA GLN A 166 -6.53 -7.25 6.16
C GLN A 166 -5.18 -7.80 5.67
N LEU A 167 -4.43 -8.49 6.54
CA LEU A 167 -3.12 -9.06 6.21
C LEU A 167 -3.16 -9.95 4.97
N ASP A 168 -4.19 -10.77 4.80
CA ASP A 168 -4.34 -11.62 3.61
C ASP A 168 -4.28 -10.79 2.30
N THR A 169 -4.86 -9.58 2.31
CA THR A 169 -4.81 -8.65 1.16
C THR A 169 -3.43 -8.02 1.01
N VAL A 170 -2.79 -7.64 2.10
CA VAL A 170 -1.43 -7.09 2.11
C VAL A 170 -0.46 -8.12 1.57
N GLU A 171 -0.45 -9.33 2.14
CA GLU A 171 0.42 -10.44 1.73
C GLU A 171 0.22 -10.80 0.27
N ALA A 172 -1.03 -10.92 -0.20
CA ALA A 172 -1.30 -11.23 -1.61
C ALA A 172 -0.73 -10.17 -2.58
N ARG A 173 -0.71 -8.90 -2.21
CA ARG A 173 -0.11 -7.83 -3.03
C ARG A 173 1.41 -7.83 -2.96
N LEU A 174 1.98 -8.06 -1.78
CA LEU A 174 3.43 -8.21 -1.62
C LEU A 174 3.94 -9.40 -2.45
N ASP A 175 3.26 -10.54 -2.40
CA ASP A 175 3.60 -11.72 -3.20
C ASP A 175 3.58 -11.44 -4.71
N LEU A 176 2.60 -10.66 -5.20
CA LEU A 176 2.54 -10.24 -6.60
C LEU A 176 3.73 -9.35 -6.98
N ILE A 177 4.09 -8.38 -6.14
CA ILE A 177 5.22 -7.48 -6.38
C ILE A 177 6.53 -8.28 -6.42
N LEU A 178 6.76 -9.13 -5.42
CA LEU A 178 7.99 -9.93 -5.33
C LEU A 178 8.13 -10.91 -6.50
N ALA A 179 7.02 -11.51 -6.95
CA ALA A 179 7.03 -12.42 -8.11
C ALA A 179 7.38 -11.73 -9.45
N GLU A 180 7.13 -10.41 -9.57
CA GLU A 180 7.51 -9.64 -10.76
C GLU A 180 9.02 -9.37 -10.85
N GLN A 181 9.71 -9.29 -9.71
CA GLN A 181 11.17 -9.06 -9.68
C GLN A 181 11.97 -10.27 -10.10
N ASP A 182 11.42 -11.50 -9.96
CA ASP A 182 12.07 -12.75 -10.31
C ASP A 182 12.00 -13.09 -11.81
N THR A 183 11.35 -12.26 -12.65
CA THR A 183 11.13 -12.49 -14.08
C THR A 183 11.96 -11.59 -14.98
#